data_8a8472428c96898d39027d0d8745ac51
#
_entry.id   8a8472428c96898d39027d0d8745ac51
#
_cell.length_a   1.000
_cell.length_b   1.000
_cell.length_c   1.000
_cell.angle_alpha   90.00
_cell.angle_beta   90.00
_cell.angle_gamma   90.00
#
_symmetry.space_group_name_H-M   'P 1'
#
loop_
_entity.id
_entity.type
_entity.pdbx_description
1 polymer ?
#
loop_
_entity_poly.entity_id
_entity_poly.type
_entity_poly.pdbx_seq_one_letter_code
_entity_poly.pdbx_strand_id
1 'polypeptide(L)'
;LCYAYNEIKQNRGKAMLATGTDENSEVMEKLYAKLGKVAGDVKQAYAGGAGFVLADGSTSIALENETYAASHNAKKYAEVCGYAMTHEGVAYGDVAGTEKGLMNAIVDAAAMAGITLDQIDAVYGFANGADEVDTLERHVYEEIFAGKVPVHQVRDYTGEGRAASSALSVAHAALTLSGDLAAKQEAYYVTTENVTKQTVDTSAYKYVLATSCAIGGSYAAVIL
;
A
#
# COMPACT_ATOMS: atom_id res chain seq x y z
N LEU A 1 -3.53 -3.51 -10.44
CA LEU A 1 -2.61 -2.53 -11.01
C LEU A 1 -1.50 -3.22 -11.82
N CYS A 2 -0.73 -4.14 -11.25
CA CYS A 2 0.41 -4.80 -11.90
C CYS A 2 0.05 -5.50 -13.22
N TYR A 3 -1.10 -6.19 -13.26
CA TYR A 3 -1.60 -6.79 -14.51
C TYR A 3 -1.90 -5.71 -15.57
N ALA A 4 -2.60 -4.65 -15.19
CA ALA A 4 -2.92 -3.55 -16.10
C ALA A 4 -1.66 -2.87 -16.66
N TYR A 5 -0.64 -2.67 -15.82
CA TYR A 5 0.67 -2.18 -16.25
C TYR A 5 1.28 -3.08 -17.34
N ASN A 6 1.28 -4.40 -17.12
CA ASN A 6 1.84 -5.35 -18.08
C ASN A 6 1.11 -5.34 -19.42
N GLU A 7 -0.23 -5.26 -19.43
CA GLU A 7 -1.01 -5.18 -20.65
C GLU A 7 -0.64 -3.94 -21.48
N ILE A 8 -0.48 -2.80 -20.82
CA ILE A 8 -0.06 -1.55 -21.46
C ILE A 8 1.40 -1.64 -21.95
N LYS A 9 2.31 -2.12 -21.11
CA LYS A 9 3.73 -2.24 -21.42
C LYS A 9 4.01 -3.17 -22.61
N GLN A 10 3.19 -4.21 -22.75
CA GLN A 10 3.26 -5.16 -23.88
C GLN A 10 2.46 -4.72 -25.12
N ASN A 11 1.96 -3.48 -25.13
CA ASN A 11 1.14 -2.93 -26.22
C ASN A 11 -0.15 -3.71 -26.50
N ARG A 12 -0.70 -4.43 -25.49
CA ARG A 12 -2.00 -5.10 -25.62
C ARG A 12 -3.20 -4.20 -25.30
N GLY A 13 -2.92 -3.00 -24.78
CA GLY A 13 -3.87 -1.93 -24.54
C GLY A 13 -3.15 -0.59 -24.41
N LYS A 14 -3.86 0.51 -24.70
CA LYS A 14 -3.34 1.87 -24.50
C LYS A 14 -3.76 2.45 -23.16
N ALA A 15 -4.90 1.99 -22.66
CA ALA A 15 -5.48 2.37 -21.38
C ALA A 15 -6.10 1.15 -20.70
N MET A 16 -6.03 1.09 -19.39
CA MET A 16 -6.60 0.04 -18.54
C MET A 16 -7.17 0.67 -17.27
N LEU A 17 -8.28 0.12 -16.79
CA LEU A 17 -8.84 0.48 -15.48
C LEU A 17 -8.54 -0.64 -14.50
N ALA A 18 -7.79 -0.31 -13.46
CA ALA A 18 -7.51 -1.23 -12.35
C ALA A 18 -8.42 -0.86 -11.17
N THR A 19 -9.31 -1.76 -10.79
CA THR A 19 -10.30 -1.52 -9.73
C THR A 19 -10.15 -2.53 -8.61
N GLY A 20 -10.14 -2.04 -7.36
CA GLY A 20 -10.31 -2.84 -6.15
C GLY A 20 -11.63 -2.43 -5.50
N THR A 21 -12.54 -3.37 -5.32
CA THR A 21 -13.85 -3.14 -4.70
C THR A 21 -14.12 -4.22 -3.68
N ASP A 22 -14.62 -3.81 -2.54
CA ASP A 22 -15.11 -4.73 -1.52
C ASP A 22 -16.31 -4.12 -0.79
N GLU A 23 -17.32 -4.95 -0.58
CA GLU A 23 -18.52 -4.62 0.18
C GLU A 23 -18.52 -5.47 1.44
N ASN A 24 -18.74 -4.83 2.58
CA ASN A 24 -18.87 -5.52 3.84
C ASN A 24 -20.27 -6.16 3.95
N SER A 25 -20.34 -7.33 4.53
CA SER A 25 -21.59 -8.01 4.79
C SER A 25 -21.63 -8.51 6.23
N GLU A 26 -22.83 -8.70 6.76
CA GLU A 26 -23.02 -9.27 8.10
C GLU A 26 -22.28 -10.61 8.27
N VAL A 27 -22.17 -11.40 7.19
CA VAL A 27 -21.43 -12.67 7.21
C VAL A 27 -19.96 -12.43 7.39
N MET A 28 -19.37 -11.46 6.67
CA MET A 28 -17.96 -11.11 6.77
C MET A 28 -17.63 -10.50 8.13
N GLU A 29 -18.49 -9.62 8.65
CA GLU A 29 -18.33 -9.06 10.00
C GLU A 29 -18.29 -10.16 11.06
N LYS A 30 -19.24 -11.08 11.02
CA LYS A 30 -19.30 -12.22 11.94
C LYS A 30 -18.08 -13.15 11.79
N LEU A 31 -17.60 -13.37 10.56
CA LEU A 31 -16.43 -14.18 10.30
C LEU A 31 -15.18 -13.56 10.92
N TYR A 32 -14.89 -12.30 10.60
CA TYR A 32 -13.73 -11.61 11.14
C TYR A 32 -13.79 -11.39 12.65
N ALA A 33 -14.98 -11.12 13.19
CA ALA A 33 -15.21 -11.05 14.64
C ALA A 33 -14.91 -12.40 15.32
N LYS A 34 -15.35 -13.51 14.72
CA LYS A 34 -15.05 -14.86 15.22
C LYS A 34 -13.57 -15.21 15.15
N LEU A 35 -12.85 -14.67 14.16
CA LEU A 35 -11.39 -14.81 14.02
C LEU A 35 -10.62 -13.86 14.96
N GLY A 36 -11.31 -13.00 15.72
CA GLY A 36 -10.67 -12.02 16.60
C GLY A 36 -9.93 -10.92 15.83
N LYS A 37 -10.33 -10.63 14.60
CA LYS A 37 -9.65 -9.67 13.71
C LYS A 37 -10.34 -8.30 13.62
N VAL A 38 -11.52 -8.13 14.23
CA VAL A 38 -12.27 -6.87 14.20
C VAL A 38 -12.12 -6.15 15.54
N ALA A 39 -11.73 -4.89 15.48
CA ALA A 39 -11.73 -3.99 16.62
C ALA A 39 -13.10 -3.32 16.78
N GLY A 40 -13.54 -3.10 18.02
CA GLY A 40 -14.79 -2.37 18.32
C GLY A 40 -14.68 -0.86 18.10
N ASP A 41 -13.46 -0.32 18.08
CA ASP A 41 -13.18 1.11 17.89
C ASP A 41 -12.17 1.30 16.78
N VAL A 42 -12.11 2.52 16.23
CA VAL A 42 -11.09 2.92 15.27
C VAL A 42 -9.71 2.69 15.89
N LYS A 43 -8.93 1.83 15.27
CA LYS A 43 -7.54 1.57 15.66
C LYS A 43 -6.63 2.25 14.65
N GLN A 44 -5.66 2.95 15.18
CA GLN A 44 -4.57 3.45 14.36
C GLN A 44 -3.57 2.33 14.09
N ALA A 45 -2.94 2.38 12.93
CA ALA A 45 -1.82 1.52 12.62
C ALA A 45 -0.76 1.58 13.73
N TYR A 46 -0.16 0.45 14.03
CA TYR A 46 0.90 0.28 15.03
C TYR A 46 0.52 0.59 16.48
N ALA A 47 -0.74 0.80 16.79
CA ALA A 47 -1.19 1.10 18.15
C ALA A 47 -1.24 -0.12 19.08
N GLY A 48 -0.92 -1.30 18.55
CA GLY A 48 -1.07 -2.57 19.25
C GLY A 48 -2.54 -2.92 19.47
N GLY A 49 -3.05 -3.87 18.77
CA GLY A 49 -4.47 -4.22 18.84
C GLY A 49 -4.78 -5.57 18.22
N ALA A 50 -5.94 -6.10 18.57
CA ALA A 50 -6.37 -7.41 18.11
C ALA A 50 -7.07 -7.36 16.74
N GLY A 51 -7.16 -6.21 16.07
CA GLY A 51 -7.90 -6.16 14.81
C GLY A 51 -8.06 -4.77 14.22
N PHE A 52 -8.82 -4.71 13.14
CA PHE A 52 -9.10 -3.55 12.32
C PHE A 52 -10.58 -3.22 12.29
N VAL A 53 -10.91 -2.01 11.84
CA VAL A 53 -12.29 -1.61 11.54
C VAL A 53 -12.59 -1.96 10.09
N LEU A 54 -13.61 -2.79 9.86
CA LEU A 54 -14.08 -3.11 8.51
C LEU A 54 -14.71 -1.90 7.84
N ALA A 55 -14.43 -1.73 6.56
CA ALA A 55 -14.97 -0.67 5.74
C ALA A 55 -15.41 -1.19 4.37
N ASP A 56 -16.34 -0.47 3.76
CA ASP A 56 -16.73 -0.63 2.37
C ASP A 56 -15.94 0.33 1.50
N GLY A 57 -15.62 -0.05 0.28
CA GLY A 57 -14.95 0.84 -0.62
C GLY A 57 -14.79 0.31 -2.04
N SER A 58 -14.59 1.25 -2.93
CA SER A 58 -14.18 0.99 -4.31
C SER A 58 -13.19 2.04 -4.73
N THR A 59 -12.06 1.60 -5.27
CA THR A 59 -11.03 2.49 -5.82
C THR A 59 -10.68 2.03 -7.21
N SER A 60 -10.75 2.95 -8.17
CA SER A 60 -10.38 2.70 -9.56
C SER A 60 -9.23 3.60 -9.98
N ILE A 61 -8.21 3.02 -10.59
CA ILE A 61 -7.04 3.72 -11.11
C ILE A 61 -6.99 3.50 -12.62
N ALA A 62 -7.06 4.59 -13.39
CA ALA A 62 -6.85 4.56 -14.82
C ALA A 62 -5.35 4.62 -15.11
N LEU A 63 -4.84 3.62 -15.82
CA LEU A 63 -3.48 3.58 -16.33
C LEU A 63 -3.52 3.80 -17.84
N GLU A 64 -2.60 4.61 -18.33
CA GLU A 64 -2.45 4.89 -19.76
C GLU A 64 -0.97 4.85 -20.15
N ASN A 65 -0.67 4.45 -21.38
CA ASN A 65 0.68 4.68 -21.86
C ASN A 65 0.87 6.19 -22.14
N GLU A 66 2.10 6.66 -22.02
CA GLU A 66 2.42 8.08 -22.11
C GLU A 66 1.98 8.72 -23.43
N THR A 67 2.18 8.03 -24.55
CA THR A 67 1.79 8.54 -25.88
C THR A 67 0.29 8.73 -25.98
N TYR A 68 -0.50 7.80 -25.45
CA TYR A 68 -1.95 7.90 -25.46
C TYR A 68 -2.43 9.02 -24.54
N ALA A 69 -1.92 9.09 -23.31
CA ALA A 69 -2.23 10.16 -22.37
C ALA A 69 -1.94 11.56 -22.97
N ALA A 70 -0.78 11.71 -23.63
CA ALA A 70 -0.42 12.96 -24.30
C ALA A 70 -1.36 13.31 -25.46
N SER A 71 -1.88 12.31 -26.18
CA SER A 71 -2.73 12.54 -27.36
C SER A 71 -4.06 13.23 -27.06
N HIS A 72 -4.52 13.21 -25.81
CA HIS A 72 -5.77 13.86 -25.36
C HIS A 72 -5.58 14.75 -24.13
N ASN A 73 -4.32 15.14 -23.84
CA ASN A 73 -3.96 15.99 -22.71
C ASN A 73 -4.46 15.46 -21.36
N ALA A 74 -4.37 14.16 -21.12
CA ALA A 74 -4.74 13.57 -19.84
C ALA A 74 -3.92 14.18 -18.69
N LYS A 75 -4.57 14.46 -17.58
CA LYS A 75 -3.86 14.81 -16.34
C LYS A 75 -3.12 13.60 -15.82
N LYS A 76 -1.82 13.72 -15.66
CA LYS A 76 -0.97 12.68 -15.05
C LYS A 76 -0.81 12.98 -13.57
N TYR A 77 -1.07 12.00 -12.73
CA TYR A 77 -0.89 12.11 -11.27
C TYR A 77 0.46 11.57 -10.83
N ALA A 78 0.86 10.43 -11.41
CA ALA A 78 2.15 9.80 -11.18
C ALA A 78 2.49 8.86 -12.34
N GLU A 79 3.71 8.38 -12.39
CA GLU A 79 4.16 7.28 -13.24
C GLU A 79 4.33 6.02 -12.40
N VAL A 80 3.91 4.87 -12.93
CA VAL A 80 4.25 3.57 -12.33
C VAL A 80 5.64 3.18 -12.82
N CYS A 81 6.66 3.41 -12.00
CA CYS A 81 8.07 3.17 -12.33
C CYS A 81 8.43 1.69 -12.26
N GLY A 82 7.91 0.98 -11.26
CA GLY A 82 8.18 -0.44 -11.07
C GLY A 82 7.19 -1.09 -10.12
N TYR A 83 7.14 -2.42 -10.18
CA TYR A 83 6.35 -3.20 -9.24
C TYR A 83 6.92 -4.62 -9.08
N ALA A 84 6.58 -5.28 -8.00
CA ALA A 84 6.78 -6.71 -7.82
C ALA A 84 5.65 -7.33 -7.01
N MET A 85 5.47 -8.62 -7.20
CA MET A 85 4.53 -9.44 -6.44
C MET A 85 5.24 -10.72 -6.00
N THR A 86 5.08 -11.06 -4.72
CA THR A 86 5.66 -12.26 -4.12
C THR A 86 4.60 -13.06 -3.38
N HIS A 87 4.87 -14.33 -3.13
CA HIS A 87 3.97 -15.21 -2.41
C HIS A 87 4.74 -16.25 -1.59
N GLU A 88 4.46 -16.33 -0.31
CA GLU A 88 5.14 -17.27 0.61
C GLU A 88 4.38 -18.57 0.83
N GLY A 89 3.09 -18.63 0.47
CA GLY A 89 2.28 -19.84 0.60
C GLY A 89 2.03 -20.26 2.04
N VAL A 90 1.73 -19.31 2.92
CA VAL A 90 1.38 -19.59 4.32
C VAL A 90 -0.03 -20.18 4.43
N ALA A 91 -0.37 -20.72 5.59
CA ALA A 91 -1.67 -21.34 5.82
C ALA A 91 -2.82 -20.31 5.62
N TYR A 92 -3.98 -20.81 5.21
CA TYR A 92 -5.16 -19.98 5.05
C TYR A 92 -5.57 -19.37 6.41
N GLY A 93 -5.70 -18.07 6.44
CA GLY A 93 -6.00 -17.30 7.65
C GLY A 93 -4.77 -16.58 8.21
N ASP A 94 -3.56 -17.01 7.88
CA ASP A 94 -2.34 -16.32 8.24
C ASP A 94 -2.01 -15.23 7.21
N VAL A 95 -1.36 -14.16 7.66
CA VAL A 95 -0.97 -13.03 6.82
C VAL A 95 0.49 -13.14 6.44
N ALA A 96 1.34 -13.57 7.34
CA ALA A 96 2.79 -13.61 7.14
C ALA A 96 3.38 -14.97 7.50
N GLY A 97 4.28 -15.47 6.65
CA GLY A 97 5.18 -16.56 6.98
C GLY A 97 6.49 -16.04 7.54
N THR A 98 7.10 -15.12 6.79
CA THR A 98 8.35 -14.44 7.15
C THR A 98 8.34 -13.02 6.57
N GLU A 99 9.30 -12.20 6.99
CA GLU A 99 9.50 -10.85 6.40
C GLU A 99 10.00 -10.90 4.95
N LYS A 100 10.54 -12.04 4.50
CA LYS A 100 11.21 -12.17 3.19
C LYS A 100 10.29 -11.88 2.01
N GLY A 101 9.03 -12.27 2.09
CA GLY A 101 8.07 -12.04 1.02
C GLY A 101 7.91 -10.56 0.72
N LEU A 102 7.63 -9.77 1.74
CA LEU A 102 7.49 -8.32 1.60
C LEU A 102 8.82 -7.65 1.22
N MET A 103 9.93 -8.04 1.85
CA MET A 103 11.27 -7.52 1.52
C MET A 103 11.61 -7.73 0.05
N ASN A 104 11.42 -8.95 -0.45
CA ASN A 104 11.71 -9.28 -1.86
C ASN A 104 10.81 -8.47 -2.79
N ALA A 105 9.52 -8.31 -2.47
CA ALA A 105 8.63 -7.47 -3.28
C ALA A 105 9.14 -6.03 -3.38
N ILE A 106 9.62 -5.44 -2.27
CA ILE A 106 10.14 -4.07 -2.25
C ILE A 106 11.43 -3.96 -3.06
N VAL A 107 12.37 -4.88 -2.85
CA VAL A 107 13.68 -4.90 -3.55
C VAL A 107 13.48 -5.07 -5.06
N ASP A 108 12.63 -6.01 -5.46
CA ASP A 108 12.36 -6.29 -6.87
C ASP A 108 11.61 -5.14 -7.55
N ALA A 109 10.68 -4.47 -6.85
CA ALA A 109 9.99 -3.29 -7.37
C ALA A 109 10.96 -2.12 -7.58
N ALA A 110 11.88 -1.86 -6.64
CA ALA A 110 12.90 -0.84 -6.77
C ALA A 110 13.88 -1.17 -7.92
N ALA A 111 14.30 -2.43 -8.03
CA ALA A 111 15.15 -2.89 -9.13
C ALA A 111 14.47 -2.72 -10.51
N MET A 112 13.17 -3.03 -10.61
CA MET A 112 12.39 -2.80 -11.84
C MET A 112 12.27 -1.31 -12.17
N ALA A 113 12.13 -0.44 -11.15
CA ALA A 113 12.09 1.01 -11.32
C ALA A 113 13.47 1.61 -11.66
N GLY A 114 14.56 0.85 -11.52
CA GLY A 114 15.91 1.31 -11.74
C GLY A 114 16.43 2.27 -10.66
N ILE A 115 15.88 2.17 -9.44
CA ILE A 115 16.29 2.98 -8.29
C ILE A 115 16.86 2.12 -7.17
N THR A 116 17.57 2.76 -6.25
CA THR A 116 18.02 2.14 -4.99
C THR A 116 17.04 2.44 -3.86
N LEU A 117 17.05 1.63 -2.80
CA LEU A 117 16.10 1.75 -1.70
C LEU A 117 16.21 3.09 -0.94
N ASP A 118 17.40 3.68 -0.90
CA ASP A 118 17.64 5.00 -0.30
C ASP A 118 17.06 6.19 -1.08
N GLN A 119 16.59 5.95 -2.30
CA GLN A 119 15.89 6.96 -3.11
C GLN A 119 14.37 6.99 -2.85
N ILE A 120 13.85 6.07 -2.03
CA ILE A 120 12.43 6.05 -1.66
C ILE A 120 12.19 7.12 -0.59
N ASP A 121 11.38 8.12 -0.92
CA ASP A 121 11.09 9.26 -0.05
C ASP A 121 10.00 8.95 0.99
N ALA A 122 9.06 8.07 0.67
CA ALA A 122 7.96 7.69 1.56
C ALA A 122 7.38 6.32 1.22
N VAL A 123 6.72 5.70 2.20
CA VAL A 123 5.97 4.46 2.05
C VAL A 123 4.49 4.72 2.29
N TYR A 124 3.62 4.13 1.47
CA TYR A 124 2.18 3.99 1.70
C TYR A 124 1.91 2.54 2.08
N GLY A 125 1.81 2.30 3.38
CA GLY A 125 1.79 0.97 3.98
C GLY A 125 0.40 0.32 3.99
N PHE A 126 0.34 -0.87 4.60
CA PHE A 126 -0.88 -1.66 4.74
C PHE A 126 -1.22 -2.01 6.20
N ALA A 127 -0.48 -1.50 7.18
CA ALA A 127 -0.83 -1.67 8.59
C ALA A 127 -2.25 -1.16 8.86
N ASN A 128 -3.00 -1.91 9.65
CA ASN A 128 -4.44 -1.66 9.85
C ASN A 128 -4.89 -1.81 11.31
N GLY A 129 -3.94 -1.97 12.24
CA GLY A 129 -4.20 -2.20 13.66
C GLY A 129 -4.24 -3.67 14.07
N ALA A 130 -4.14 -4.61 13.13
CA ALA A 130 -3.94 -6.01 13.45
C ALA A 130 -2.45 -6.27 13.76
N ASP A 131 -2.17 -6.79 14.95
CA ASP A 131 -0.82 -6.91 15.49
C ASP A 131 0.15 -7.65 14.57
N GLU A 132 -0.29 -8.76 13.96
CA GLU A 132 0.55 -9.53 13.03
C GLU A 132 0.92 -8.77 11.76
N VAL A 133 0.01 -7.94 11.24
CA VAL A 133 0.21 -7.12 10.06
C VAL A 133 1.13 -5.95 10.37
N ASP A 134 0.85 -5.28 11.48
CA ASP A 134 1.60 -4.12 11.92
C ASP A 134 3.05 -4.50 12.31
N THR A 135 3.23 -5.67 12.95
CA THR A 135 4.54 -6.21 13.31
C THR A 135 5.36 -6.54 12.07
N LEU A 136 4.75 -7.18 11.07
CA LEU A 136 5.43 -7.49 9.81
C LEU A 136 5.97 -6.22 9.13
N GLU A 137 5.12 -5.19 9.00
CA GLU A 137 5.56 -3.91 8.40
C GLU A 137 6.70 -3.28 9.19
N ARG A 138 6.58 -3.23 10.52
CA ARG A 138 7.60 -2.63 11.39
C ARG A 138 8.96 -3.29 11.19
N HIS A 139 9.02 -4.62 11.19
CA HIS A 139 10.27 -5.37 11.00
C HIS A 139 10.89 -5.08 9.64
N VAL A 140 10.10 -5.19 8.57
CA VAL A 140 10.58 -4.99 7.21
C VAL A 140 11.02 -3.55 6.96
N TYR A 141 10.24 -2.56 7.42
CA TYR A 141 10.60 -1.17 7.20
C TYR A 141 11.76 -0.71 8.07
N GLU A 142 11.94 -1.28 9.26
CA GLU A 142 13.16 -1.03 10.03
C GLU A 142 14.40 -1.59 9.33
N GLU A 143 14.33 -2.82 8.83
CA GLU A 143 15.46 -3.45 8.15
C GLU A 143 15.85 -2.69 6.87
N ILE A 144 14.86 -2.23 6.09
CA ILE A 144 15.10 -1.54 4.83
C ILE A 144 15.45 -0.05 5.03
N PHE A 145 14.71 0.64 5.91
CA PHE A 145 14.76 2.11 6.01
C PHE A 145 15.33 2.63 7.33
N ALA A 146 15.59 1.76 8.31
CA ALA A 146 16.14 2.12 9.63
C ALA A 146 15.36 3.25 10.33
N GLY A 147 14.03 3.28 10.17
CA GLY A 147 13.16 4.30 10.76
C GLY A 147 13.31 5.71 10.16
N LYS A 148 13.94 5.88 9.01
CA LYS A 148 14.23 7.18 8.41
C LYS A 148 13.20 7.64 7.37
N VAL A 149 12.44 6.73 6.80
CA VAL A 149 11.45 6.99 5.76
C VAL A 149 10.06 7.10 6.39
N PRO A 150 9.28 8.16 6.10
CA PRO A 150 7.92 8.30 6.60
C PRO A 150 6.98 7.26 5.98
N VAL A 151 6.10 6.71 6.80
CA VAL A 151 5.10 5.70 6.40
C VAL A 151 3.71 6.30 6.56
N HIS A 152 3.01 6.48 5.46
CA HIS A 152 1.61 6.94 5.43
C HIS A 152 0.67 5.75 5.53
N GLN A 153 -0.34 5.86 6.41
CA GLN A 153 -1.35 4.82 6.63
C GLN A 153 -2.75 5.35 6.32
N VAL A 154 -3.20 5.13 5.10
CA VAL A 154 -4.51 5.59 4.64
C VAL A 154 -5.63 4.93 5.43
N ARG A 155 -5.41 3.71 5.89
CA ARG A 155 -6.37 2.92 6.68
C ARG A 155 -6.70 3.54 8.05
N ASP A 156 -5.87 4.43 8.58
CA ASP A 156 -6.19 5.20 9.79
C ASP A 156 -7.47 6.04 9.63
N TYR A 157 -7.77 6.44 8.40
CA TYR A 157 -8.90 7.31 8.07
C TYR A 157 -10.07 6.56 7.44
N THR A 158 -9.79 5.48 6.74
CA THR A 158 -10.79 4.79 5.91
C THR A 158 -11.22 3.45 6.47
N GLY A 159 -10.49 2.93 7.44
CA GLY A 159 -10.65 1.54 7.85
C GLY A 159 -10.08 0.55 6.82
N GLU A 160 -10.35 -0.74 7.03
CA GLU A 160 -9.88 -1.84 6.17
C GLU A 160 -10.97 -2.25 5.17
N GLY A 161 -10.86 -1.72 3.97
CA GLY A 161 -11.71 -2.04 2.82
C GLY A 161 -11.14 -3.17 1.95
N ARG A 162 -10.25 -3.97 2.49
CA ARG A 162 -9.66 -5.15 1.84
C ARG A 162 -9.12 -4.85 0.43
N ALA A 163 -9.81 -5.33 -0.62
CA ALA A 163 -9.39 -5.11 -2.00
C ALA A 163 -9.35 -3.62 -2.39
N ALA A 164 -10.23 -2.79 -1.82
CA ALA A 164 -10.26 -1.35 -2.08
C ALA A 164 -9.08 -0.62 -1.42
N SER A 165 -8.65 -1.05 -0.23
CA SER A 165 -7.64 -0.35 0.58
C SER A 165 -6.28 -0.25 -0.12
N SER A 166 -5.80 -1.33 -0.74
CA SER A 166 -4.50 -1.31 -1.43
C SER A 166 -4.51 -0.39 -2.65
N ALA A 167 -5.61 -0.39 -3.42
CA ALA A 167 -5.78 0.53 -4.54
C ALA A 167 -5.88 1.99 -4.04
N LEU A 168 -6.53 2.23 -2.90
CA LEU A 168 -6.65 3.54 -2.30
C LEU A 168 -5.29 4.08 -1.81
N SER A 169 -4.42 3.24 -1.25
CA SER A 169 -3.05 3.63 -0.89
C SER A 169 -2.25 4.11 -2.11
N VAL A 170 -2.35 3.39 -3.24
CA VAL A 170 -1.71 3.81 -4.50
C VAL A 170 -2.32 5.11 -5.04
N ALA A 171 -3.64 5.25 -5.00
CA ALA A 171 -4.31 6.48 -5.45
C ALA A 171 -3.91 7.68 -4.59
N HIS A 172 -3.85 7.50 -3.26
CA HIS A 172 -3.42 8.55 -2.34
C HIS A 172 -1.96 8.96 -2.59
N ALA A 173 -1.07 7.99 -2.81
CA ALA A 173 0.33 8.23 -3.19
C ALA A 173 0.43 9.06 -4.49
N ALA A 174 -0.32 8.69 -5.53
CA ALA A 174 -0.35 9.41 -6.80
C ALA A 174 -0.87 10.85 -6.65
N LEU A 175 -1.94 11.05 -5.86
CA LEU A 175 -2.49 12.38 -5.58
C LEU A 175 -1.52 13.25 -4.75
N THR A 176 -0.73 12.64 -3.88
CA THR A 176 0.34 13.36 -3.14
C THR A 176 1.44 13.81 -4.10
N LEU A 177 1.93 12.92 -4.96
CA LEU A 177 2.97 13.25 -5.95
C LEU A 177 2.54 14.33 -6.93
N SER A 178 1.27 14.35 -7.33
CA SER A 178 0.73 15.39 -8.23
C SER A 178 0.50 16.73 -7.55
N GLY A 179 0.58 16.81 -6.22
CA GLY A 179 0.26 18.00 -5.45
C GLY A 179 -1.24 18.30 -5.31
N ASP A 180 -2.11 17.33 -5.62
CA ASP A 180 -3.56 17.48 -5.45
C ASP A 180 -4.03 17.30 -4.00
N LEU A 181 -3.17 16.77 -3.14
CA LEU A 181 -3.40 16.72 -1.70
C LEU A 181 -2.58 17.78 -0.97
N ALA A 182 -2.97 18.07 0.27
CA ALA A 182 -2.21 18.98 1.12
C ALA A 182 -0.77 18.49 1.28
N ALA A 183 0.20 19.43 1.15
CA ALA A 183 1.62 19.10 1.28
C ALA A 183 2.01 18.65 2.70
N LYS A 184 1.24 19.02 3.72
CA LYS A 184 1.46 18.59 5.10
C LYS A 184 0.53 17.44 5.43
N GLN A 185 1.09 16.27 5.64
CA GLN A 185 0.36 15.03 5.92
C GLN A 185 0.93 14.34 7.16
N GLU A 186 0.10 13.58 7.85
CA GLU A 186 0.55 12.73 8.94
C GLU A 186 1.26 11.49 8.41
N ALA A 187 2.36 11.13 9.03
CA ALA A 187 3.10 9.90 8.74
C ALA A 187 3.72 9.33 10.00
N TYR A 188 4.03 8.04 9.96
CA TYR A 188 4.73 7.32 11.00
C TYR A 188 6.20 7.14 10.65
N TYR A 189 7.05 7.19 11.66
CA TYR A 189 8.41 6.68 11.60
C TYR A 189 8.45 5.42 12.46
N VAL A 190 8.72 4.30 11.83
CA VAL A 190 8.53 2.98 12.46
C VAL A 190 9.84 2.23 12.60
N THR A 191 10.04 1.70 13.80
CA THR A 191 11.05 0.67 14.12
C THR A 191 10.39 -0.41 14.97
N THR A 192 11.05 -1.51 15.19
CA THR A 192 10.56 -2.57 16.07
C THR A 192 10.40 -2.13 17.53
N GLU A 193 11.21 -1.16 17.97
CA GLU A 193 11.18 -0.66 19.34
C GLU A 193 10.24 0.55 19.50
N ASN A 194 10.11 1.38 18.46
CA ASN A 194 9.41 2.65 18.58
C ASN A 194 8.61 3.00 17.34
N VAL A 195 7.48 3.66 17.56
CA VAL A 195 6.64 4.26 16.50
C VAL A 195 6.31 5.69 16.91
N THR A 196 6.63 6.63 16.05
CA THR A 196 6.28 8.04 16.24
C THR A 196 5.45 8.56 15.09
N LYS A 197 4.40 9.31 15.37
CA LYS A 197 3.53 9.96 14.36
C LYS A 197 3.87 11.45 14.30
N GLN A 198 4.10 11.96 13.10
CA GLN A 198 4.51 13.35 12.87
C GLN A 198 3.84 13.88 11.61
N THR A 199 3.71 15.22 11.53
CA THR A 199 3.36 15.89 10.29
C THR A 199 4.62 16.07 9.44
N VAL A 200 4.60 15.60 8.22
CA VAL A 200 5.69 15.68 7.25
C VAL A 200 5.30 16.57 6.07
N ASP A 201 6.28 17.16 5.43
CA ASP A 201 6.09 17.91 4.18
C ASP A 201 6.37 16.97 3.00
N THR A 202 5.34 16.72 2.20
CA THR A 202 5.37 15.77 1.08
C THR A 202 5.74 16.42 -0.25
N SER A 203 5.96 17.75 -0.29
CA SER A 203 6.18 18.51 -1.53
C SER A 203 7.48 18.16 -2.25
N ALA A 204 8.42 17.53 -1.56
CA ALA A 204 9.70 17.11 -2.12
C ALA A 204 9.75 15.65 -2.56
N TYR A 205 8.68 14.87 -2.37
CA TYR A 205 8.65 13.46 -2.75
C TYR A 205 8.81 13.29 -4.26
N LYS A 206 9.63 12.33 -4.65
CA LYS A 206 9.89 11.94 -6.05
C LYS A 206 9.57 10.48 -6.30
N TYR A 207 10.00 9.61 -5.39
CA TYR A 207 9.72 8.19 -5.44
C TYR A 207 9.00 7.76 -4.17
N VAL A 208 7.82 7.20 -4.34
CA VAL A 208 7.06 6.66 -3.21
C VAL A 208 6.77 5.18 -3.46
N LEU A 209 6.84 4.41 -2.40
CA LEU A 209 6.55 2.99 -2.37
C LEU A 209 5.13 2.77 -1.83
N ALA A 210 4.27 2.08 -2.56
CA ALA A 210 3.02 1.56 -2.03
C ALA A 210 3.12 0.05 -1.86
N THR A 211 2.78 -0.45 -0.67
CA THR A 211 2.81 -1.89 -0.36
C THR A 211 1.42 -2.43 -0.07
N SER A 212 1.26 -3.72 -0.25
CA SER A 212 0.06 -4.45 0.15
C SER A 212 0.36 -5.87 0.59
N CYS A 213 -0.50 -6.37 1.47
CA CYS A 213 -0.46 -7.73 1.95
C CYS A 213 -1.86 -8.35 1.84
N ALA A 214 -1.91 -9.64 1.55
CA ALA A 214 -3.15 -10.42 1.55
C ALA A 214 -2.96 -11.74 2.31
N ILE A 215 -4.07 -12.25 2.83
CA ILE A 215 -4.13 -13.57 3.49
C ILE A 215 -3.48 -14.62 2.59
N GLY A 216 -2.73 -15.52 3.19
CA GLY A 216 -1.96 -16.56 2.49
C GLY A 216 -0.52 -16.15 2.17
N GLY A 217 -0.05 -14.99 2.65
CA GLY A 217 1.32 -14.51 2.47
C GLY A 217 1.60 -13.99 1.06
N SER A 218 0.65 -13.29 0.45
CA SER A 218 0.84 -12.59 -0.82
C SER A 218 1.16 -11.13 -0.57
N TYR A 219 2.19 -10.63 -1.23
CA TYR A 219 2.62 -9.24 -1.11
C TYR A 219 2.74 -8.59 -2.48
N ALA A 220 2.49 -7.30 -2.54
CA ALA A 220 2.81 -6.49 -3.70
C ALA A 220 3.47 -5.18 -3.26
N ALA A 221 4.40 -4.71 -4.08
CA ALA A 221 5.06 -3.42 -3.96
C ALA A 221 4.98 -2.69 -5.29
N VAL A 222 4.69 -1.40 -5.25
CA VAL A 222 4.59 -0.53 -6.44
C VAL A 222 5.39 0.73 -6.16
N ILE A 223 6.26 1.11 -7.08
CA ILE A 223 6.99 2.38 -7.07
C ILE A 223 6.31 3.35 -8.03
N LEU A 224 5.98 4.51 -7.50
CA LEU A 224 5.47 5.65 -8.25
C LEU A 224 6.51 6.75 -8.29
#